data_b82f82801740c56599e649662ba7abb5
#
_entry.id   b82f82801740c56599e649662ba7abb5
#
_cell.length_a   1.000
_cell.length_b   1.000
_cell.length_c   1.000
_cell.angle_alpha   90.00
_cell.angle_beta   90.00
_cell.angle_gamma   90.00
#
_symmetry.space_group_name_H-M   'P 1'
#
loop_
_entity.id
_entity.type
_entity.pdbx_description
1 polymer ?
#
loop_
_entity_poly.entity_id
_entity_poly.type
_entity_poly.pdbx_seq_one_letter_code
_entity_poly.pdbx_strand_id
1 'polypeptide(L)'
;MSILNLFNLEGEVAVVTGAGKGIGKGIALALAEAGADVVVASRSENQLNDVAKEIEEIGKNALVVTTNVTETESMENLGKKTIDKFGKLSIWVNNAGGLPDGTPRYLTRTSPDQFNAQLDLNINAAWSGCVVAAKYMGENGGSIINISSTSSKNMGPNIKNGPYGASKAAINSLTATFSHELAPHIR
;
A
#
# COMPACT_ATOMS: atom_id res chain seq x y z
N MET A 1 -16.23 9.75 27.09
CA MET A 1 -15.74 9.03 25.89
C MET A 1 -14.23 8.89 26.05
N SER A 2 -13.66 7.68 25.98
CA SER A 2 -12.20 7.50 26.05
C SER A 2 -11.55 8.06 24.78
N ILE A 3 -10.38 8.68 24.87
CA ILE A 3 -9.60 9.14 23.72
C ILE A 3 -9.27 7.99 22.75
N LEU A 4 -9.18 6.77 23.26
CA LEU A 4 -8.94 5.57 22.46
C LEU A 4 -10.08 5.29 21.47
N ASN A 5 -11.31 5.72 21.77
CA ASN A 5 -12.44 5.57 20.86
C ASN A 5 -12.30 6.40 19.57
N LEU A 6 -11.42 7.42 19.56
CA LEU A 6 -11.11 8.22 18.37
C LEU A 6 -10.25 7.44 17.35
N PHE A 7 -9.62 6.36 17.79
CA PHE A 7 -8.80 5.48 16.93
C PHE A 7 -9.53 4.18 16.55
N ASN A 8 -10.80 4.07 16.94
CA ASN A 8 -11.60 2.89 16.61
C ASN A 8 -11.94 2.89 15.11
N LEU A 9 -11.64 1.78 14.44
CA LEU A 9 -11.92 1.54 13.02
C LEU A 9 -13.04 0.50 12.82
N GLU A 10 -13.89 0.28 13.82
CA GLU A 10 -15.01 -0.65 13.72
C GLU A 10 -15.93 -0.29 12.55
N GLY A 11 -16.20 -1.27 11.70
CA GLY A 11 -16.98 -1.09 10.48
C GLY A 11 -16.21 -0.45 9.31
N GLU A 12 -14.91 -0.18 9.46
CA GLU A 12 -14.07 0.27 8.35
C GLU A 12 -13.42 -0.91 7.63
N VAL A 13 -13.11 -0.72 6.34
CA VAL A 13 -12.46 -1.72 5.49
C VAL A 13 -11.14 -1.17 4.96
N ALA A 14 -10.06 -1.90 5.23
CA ALA A 14 -8.71 -1.52 4.84
C ALA A 14 -8.12 -2.49 3.81
N VAL A 15 -7.48 -1.96 2.77
CA VAL A 15 -6.65 -2.70 1.84
C VAL A 15 -5.17 -2.43 2.16
N VAL A 16 -4.35 -3.47 2.28
CA VAL A 16 -2.91 -3.34 2.48
C VAL A 16 -2.16 -4.12 1.40
N THR A 17 -1.42 -3.42 0.54
CA THR A 17 -0.56 -4.06 -0.46
C THR A 17 0.79 -4.45 0.15
N GLY A 18 1.36 -5.58 -0.31
CA GLY A 18 2.59 -6.12 0.28
C GLY A 18 2.40 -6.63 1.71
N ALA A 19 1.17 -7.08 2.05
CA ALA A 19 0.78 -7.46 3.40
C ALA A 19 1.33 -8.81 3.89
N GLY A 20 1.94 -9.63 3.03
CA GLY A 20 2.33 -10.99 3.40
C GLY A 20 3.47 -11.10 4.42
N LYS A 21 4.26 -10.03 4.63
CA LYS A 21 5.37 -10.01 5.59
C LYS A 21 5.81 -8.59 5.97
N GLY A 22 6.70 -8.50 6.97
CA GLY A 22 7.38 -7.25 7.34
C GLY A 22 6.44 -6.11 7.72
N ILE A 23 6.69 -4.91 7.20
CA ILE A 23 5.92 -3.70 7.51
C ILE A 23 4.45 -3.85 7.12
N GLY A 24 4.16 -4.40 5.94
CA GLY A 24 2.79 -4.57 5.45
C GLY A 24 1.96 -5.51 6.33
N LYS A 25 2.55 -6.63 6.78
CA LYS A 25 1.92 -7.51 7.76
C LYS A 25 1.62 -6.76 9.07
N GLY A 26 2.61 -6.04 9.60
CA GLY A 26 2.42 -5.27 10.84
C GLY A 26 1.31 -4.21 10.71
N ILE A 27 1.22 -3.53 9.56
CA ILE A 27 0.14 -2.57 9.28
C ILE A 27 -1.22 -3.27 9.23
N ALA A 28 -1.31 -4.42 8.55
CA ALA A 28 -2.56 -5.17 8.43
C ALA A 28 -3.09 -5.62 9.80
N LEU A 29 -2.22 -6.16 10.65
CA LEU A 29 -2.58 -6.57 12.01
C LEU A 29 -2.99 -5.37 12.88
N ALA A 30 -2.24 -4.26 12.83
CA ALA A 30 -2.58 -3.06 13.60
C ALA A 30 -3.94 -2.46 13.20
N LEU A 31 -4.28 -2.48 11.92
CA LEU A 31 -5.60 -2.03 11.45
C LEU A 31 -6.73 -2.97 11.92
N ALA A 32 -6.48 -4.30 11.94
CA ALA A 32 -7.40 -5.27 12.49
C ALA A 32 -7.59 -5.09 14.01
N GLU A 33 -6.52 -4.90 14.77
CA GLU A 33 -6.57 -4.59 16.21
C GLU A 33 -7.33 -3.30 16.51
N ALA A 34 -7.25 -2.32 15.60
CA ALA A 34 -8.02 -1.09 15.71
C ALA A 34 -9.50 -1.25 15.32
N GLY A 35 -9.90 -2.42 14.79
CA GLY A 35 -11.30 -2.74 14.50
C GLY A 35 -11.68 -2.86 13.03
N ALA A 36 -10.76 -2.63 12.09
CA ALA A 36 -11.06 -2.74 10.67
C ALA A 36 -11.12 -4.19 10.17
N ASP A 37 -11.98 -4.45 9.20
CA ASP A 37 -11.84 -5.61 8.32
C ASP A 37 -10.73 -5.36 7.31
N VAL A 38 -9.91 -6.38 6.99
CA VAL A 38 -8.67 -6.15 6.24
C VAL A 38 -8.56 -7.04 5.01
N VAL A 39 -8.29 -6.41 3.86
CA VAL A 39 -7.89 -7.09 2.63
C VAL A 39 -6.36 -7.11 2.56
N VAL A 40 -5.79 -8.30 2.58
CA VAL A 40 -4.35 -8.51 2.49
C VAL A 40 -3.96 -8.89 1.06
N ALA A 41 -3.07 -8.12 0.46
CA ALA A 41 -2.71 -8.26 -0.95
C ALA A 41 -1.19 -8.39 -1.15
N SER A 42 -0.75 -9.42 -1.83
CA SER A 42 0.63 -9.63 -2.32
C SER A 42 0.67 -10.75 -3.35
N ARG A 43 1.85 -11.05 -3.91
CA ARG A 43 2.03 -12.15 -4.86
C ARG A 43 2.05 -13.54 -4.21
N SER A 44 2.31 -13.63 -2.91
CA SER A 44 2.52 -14.89 -2.19
C SER A 44 1.27 -15.26 -1.39
N GLU A 45 0.40 -16.09 -1.96
CA GLU A 45 -0.86 -16.49 -1.36
C GLU A 45 -0.67 -17.19 0.00
N ASN A 46 0.34 -18.06 0.14
CA ASN A 46 0.60 -18.75 1.40
C ASN A 46 0.89 -17.76 2.54
N GLN A 47 1.72 -16.73 2.29
CA GLN A 47 2.01 -15.70 3.29
C GLN A 47 0.77 -14.88 3.65
N LEU A 48 -0.10 -14.63 2.67
CA LEU A 48 -1.36 -13.91 2.92
C LEU A 48 -2.33 -14.72 3.75
N ASN A 49 -2.41 -16.03 3.50
CA ASN A 49 -3.27 -16.94 4.28
C ASN A 49 -2.83 -17.01 5.76
N ASP A 50 -1.52 -16.96 6.02
CA ASP A 50 -1.02 -16.92 7.40
C ASP A 50 -1.43 -15.60 8.09
N VAL A 51 -1.30 -14.46 7.41
CA VAL A 51 -1.72 -13.16 7.94
C VAL A 51 -3.23 -13.07 8.11
N ALA A 52 -4.01 -13.64 7.19
CA ALA A 52 -5.46 -13.67 7.28
C ALA A 52 -5.92 -14.43 8.53
N LYS A 53 -5.31 -15.57 8.84
CA LYS A 53 -5.59 -16.32 10.07
C LYS A 53 -5.33 -15.48 11.32
N GLU A 54 -4.20 -14.76 11.37
CA GLU A 54 -3.89 -13.89 12.51
C GLU A 54 -4.92 -12.77 12.67
N ILE A 55 -5.44 -12.21 11.55
CA ILE A 55 -6.53 -11.21 11.58
C ILE A 55 -7.83 -11.83 12.09
N GLU A 56 -8.16 -13.05 11.67
CA GLU A 56 -9.34 -13.77 12.13
C GLU A 56 -9.25 -14.13 13.61
N GLU A 57 -8.06 -14.45 14.13
CA GLU A 57 -7.81 -14.68 15.56
C GLU A 57 -8.02 -13.40 16.41
N ILE A 58 -7.81 -12.21 15.82
CA ILE A 58 -8.15 -10.92 16.45
C ILE A 58 -9.69 -10.70 16.47
N GLY A 59 -10.46 -11.48 15.71
CA GLY A 59 -11.92 -11.39 15.61
C GLY A 59 -12.40 -10.48 14.49
N LYS A 60 -11.55 -10.18 13.48
CA LYS A 60 -11.90 -9.38 12.30
C LYS A 60 -11.95 -10.24 11.04
N ASN A 61 -12.68 -9.76 10.03
CA ASN A 61 -12.72 -10.45 8.76
C ASN A 61 -11.47 -10.14 7.94
N ALA A 62 -10.92 -11.16 7.30
CA ALA A 62 -9.84 -11.02 6.34
C ALA A 62 -10.28 -11.42 4.93
N LEU A 63 -9.74 -10.78 3.91
CA LEU A 63 -9.84 -11.20 2.52
C LEU A 63 -8.44 -11.30 1.91
N VAL A 64 -8.10 -12.48 1.41
CA VAL A 64 -6.85 -12.72 0.69
C VAL A 64 -7.06 -12.44 -0.79
N VAL A 65 -6.23 -11.56 -1.36
CA VAL A 65 -6.22 -11.29 -2.80
C VAL A 65 -4.80 -11.36 -3.33
N THR A 66 -4.47 -12.43 -4.06
CA THR A 66 -3.19 -12.51 -4.78
C THR A 66 -3.13 -11.40 -5.81
N THR A 67 -2.13 -10.51 -5.67
CA THR A 67 -2.04 -9.26 -6.42
C THR A 67 -0.60 -8.99 -6.84
N ASN A 68 -0.41 -8.71 -8.13
CA ASN A 68 0.81 -8.09 -8.65
C ASN A 68 0.57 -6.59 -8.82
N VAL A 69 1.17 -5.77 -7.98
CA VAL A 69 0.96 -4.31 -7.98
C VAL A 69 1.51 -3.59 -9.23
N THR A 70 2.32 -4.27 -10.04
CA THR A 70 2.83 -3.74 -11.32
C THR A 70 1.87 -3.97 -12.50
N GLU A 71 0.75 -4.67 -12.26
CA GLU A 71 -0.26 -5.00 -13.27
C GLU A 71 -1.56 -4.25 -12.97
N THR A 72 -1.99 -3.39 -13.88
CA THR A 72 -3.19 -2.55 -13.72
C THR A 72 -4.45 -3.39 -13.49
N GLU A 73 -4.62 -4.47 -14.25
CA GLU A 73 -5.78 -5.37 -14.09
C GLU A 73 -5.80 -6.06 -12.72
N SER A 74 -4.62 -6.42 -12.19
CA SER A 74 -4.50 -7.03 -10.88
C SER A 74 -4.89 -6.05 -9.76
N MET A 75 -4.53 -4.78 -9.89
CA MET A 75 -4.90 -3.71 -8.97
C MET A 75 -6.41 -3.40 -9.04
N GLU A 76 -6.97 -3.34 -10.24
CA GLU A 76 -8.40 -3.14 -10.42
C GLU A 76 -9.22 -4.30 -9.83
N ASN A 77 -8.78 -5.55 -10.03
CA ASN A 77 -9.39 -6.73 -9.42
C ASN A 77 -9.34 -6.69 -7.89
N LEU A 78 -8.25 -6.18 -7.30
CA LEU A 78 -8.13 -5.99 -5.84
C LEU A 78 -9.21 -5.05 -5.32
N GLY A 79 -9.39 -3.88 -5.94
CA GLY A 79 -10.43 -2.92 -5.59
C GLY A 79 -11.83 -3.53 -5.73
N LYS A 80 -12.10 -4.18 -6.89
CA LYS A 80 -13.38 -4.84 -7.15
C LYS A 80 -13.72 -5.90 -6.10
N LYS A 81 -12.81 -6.83 -5.82
CA LYS A 81 -13.02 -7.90 -4.81
C LYS A 81 -13.25 -7.34 -3.41
N THR A 82 -12.63 -6.21 -3.08
CA THR A 82 -12.87 -5.52 -1.81
C THR A 82 -14.33 -5.08 -1.70
N ILE A 83 -14.85 -4.42 -2.72
CA ILE A 83 -16.25 -3.98 -2.75
C ILE A 83 -17.21 -5.17 -2.81
N ASP A 84 -16.92 -6.17 -3.63
CA ASP A 84 -17.78 -7.38 -3.74
C ASP A 84 -17.92 -8.09 -2.38
N LYS A 85 -16.88 -8.10 -1.56
CA LYS A 85 -16.86 -8.77 -0.25
C LYS A 85 -17.46 -7.94 0.87
N PHE A 86 -17.11 -6.65 0.93
CA PHE A 86 -17.39 -5.81 2.11
C PHE A 86 -18.35 -4.65 1.82
N GLY A 87 -18.67 -4.38 0.56
CA GLY A 87 -19.56 -3.28 0.16
C GLY A 87 -18.96 -1.88 0.27
N LYS A 88 -17.76 -1.74 0.83
CA LYS A 88 -17.09 -0.45 1.03
C LYS A 88 -15.57 -0.57 1.00
N LEU A 89 -14.91 0.57 0.84
CA LEU A 89 -13.46 0.73 1.01
C LEU A 89 -13.22 2.08 1.72
N SER A 90 -12.51 2.07 2.86
CA SER A 90 -12.27 3.26 3.66
C SER A 90 -10.80 3.63 3.76
N ILE A 91 -9.93 2.61 3.74
CA ILE A 91 -8.49 2.78 3.94
C ILE A 91 -7.73 2.00 2.88
N TRP A 92 -6.78 2.66 2.21
CA TRP A 92 -5.90 2.00 1.25
C TRP A 92 -4.45 2.29 1.60
N VAL A 93 -3.65 1.24 1.79
CA VAL A 93 -2.23 1.35 2.10
C VAL A 93 -1.39 0.84 0.94
N ASN A 94 -0.75 1.75 0.22
CA ASN A 94 0.27 1.45 -0.77
C ASN A 94 1.60 1.18 -0.04
N ASN A 95 1.77 -0.07 0.43
CA ASN A 95 2.99 -0.51 1.11
C ASN A 95 3.88 -1.36 0.22
N ALA A 96 3.33 -2.08 -0.76
CA ALA A 96 4.13 -2.87 -1.69
C ALA A 96 5.22 -2.00 -2.35
N GLY A 97 6.45 -2.49 -2.33
CA GLY A 97 7.60 -1.77 -2.85
C GLY A 97 8.90 -2.33 -2.31
N GLY A 98 10.00 -1.76 -2.77
CA GLY A 98 11.34 -2.20 -2.35
C GLY A 98 12.35 -2.09 -3.47
N LEU A 99 13.48 -2.77 -3.31
CA LEU A 99 14.50 -2.96 -4.34
C LEU A 99 14.23 -4.32 -4.99
N PRO A 100 13.94 -4.38 -6.30
CA PRO A 100 13.97 -5.63 -7.03
C PRO A 100 15.32 -6.33 -6.88
N ASP A 101 15.32 -7.66 -6.86
CA ASP A 101 16.52 -8.45 -6.72
C ASP A 101 17.55 -8.11 -7.82
N GLY A 102 18.81 -8.00 -7.44
CA GLY A 102 19.90 -7.68 -8.35
C GLY A 102 20.01 -6.20 -8.76
N THR A 103 19.14 -5.31 -8.27
CA THR A 103 19.26 -3.87 -8.59
C THR A 103 20.50 -3.26 -7.91
N PRO A 104 21.46 -2.68 -8.66
CA PRO A 104 22.61 -2.02 -8.08
C PRO A 104 22.20 -0.81 -7.23
N ARG A 105 23.01 -0.54 -6.18
CA ARG A 105 22.83 0.65 -5.35
C ARG A 105 23.42 1.93 -5.97
N TYR A 106 24.11 1.82 -7.09
CA TYR A 106 24.73 2.93 -7.82
C TYR A 106 23.94 3.21 -9.09
N LEU A 107 23.48 4.44 -9.27
CA LEU A 107 22.76 4.86 -10.47
C LEU A 107 23.57 4.63 -11.75
N THR A 108 24.86 4.91 -11.71
CA THR A 108 25.77 4.71 -12.87
C THR A 108 25.99 3.25 -13.24
N ARG A 109 25.55 2.31 -12.42
CA ARG A 109 25.66 0.86 -12.66
C ARG A 109 24.30 0.20 -12.86
N THR A 110 23.21 0.98 -12.82
CA THR A 110 21.84 0.49 -13.01
C THR A 110 21.54 0.46 -14.50
N SER A 111 21.12 -0.68 -15.03
CA SER A 111 20.66 -0.77 -16.42
C SER A 111 19.30 -0.08 -16.59
N PRO A 112 18.92 0.30 -17.84
CA PRO A 112 17.58 0.84 -18.10
C PRO A 112 16.44 -0.07 -17.61
N ASP A 113 16.55 -1.39 -17.80
CA ASP A 113 15.52 -2.35 -17.36
C ASP A 113 15.40 -2.39 -15.83
N GLN A 114 16.54 -2.42 -15.12
CA GLN A 114 16.55 -2.37 -13.64
C GLN A 114 15.99 -1.05 -13.12
N PHE A 115 16.27 0.06 -13.81
CA PHE A 115 15.71 1.36 -13.46
C PHE A 115 14.21 1.37 -13.64
N ASN A 116 13.70 0.93 -14.79
CA ASN A 116 12.27 0.85 -15.09
C ASN A 116 11.54 -0.09 -14.13
N ALA A 117 12.07 -1.28 -13.87
CA ALA A 117 11.48 -2.20 -12.89
C ALA A 117 11.37 -1.58 -11.48
N GLN A 118 12.32 -0.72 -11.11
CA GLN A 118 12.26 0.02 -9.85
C GLN A 118 11.16 1.08 -9.85
N LEU A 119 10.97 1.78 -10.97
CA LEU A 119 9.87 2.76 -11.11
C LEU A 119 8.51 2.05 -11.10
N ASP A 120 8.39 0.95 -11.82
CA ASP A 120 7.14 0.17 -11.90
C ASP A 120 6.71 -0.35 -10.53
N LEU A 121 7.65 -0.94 -9.78
CA LEU A 121 7.35 -1.50 -8.47
C LEU A 121 7.00 -0.43 -7.43
N ASN A 122 7.60 0.76 -7.47
CA ASN A 122 7.44 1.75 -6.41
C ASN A 122 6.54 2.91 -6.82
N ILE A 123 6.75 3.53 -7.99
CA ILE A 123 5.99 4.73 -8.41
C ILE A 123 4.68 4.31 -9.06
N ASN A 124 4.75 3.51 -10.14
CA ASN A 124 3.57 3.16 -10.92
C ASN A 124 2.58 2.34 -10.07
N ALA A 125 3.08 1.44 -9.21
CA ALA A 125 2.25 0.70 -8.27
C ALA A 125 1.53 1.61 -7.26
N ALA A 126 2.21 2.61 -6.68
CA ALA A 126 1.60 3.53 -5.74
C ALA A 126 0.59 4.45 -6.44
N TRP A 127 0.92 4.97 -7.63
CA TRP A 127 0.00 5.76 -8.46
C TRP A 127 -1.26 4.97 -8.81
N SER A 128 -1.11 3.75 -9.32
CA SER A 128 -2.22 2.86 -9.65
C SER A 128 -3.10 2.57 -8.43
N GLY A 129 -2.47 2.31 -7.26
CA GLY A 129 -3.18 2.12 -6.01
C GLY A 129 -4.00 3.34 -5.59
N CYS A 130 -3.46 4.57 -5.75
CA CYS A 130 -4.21 5.78 -5.47
C CYS A 130 -5.42 5.95 -6.42
N VAL A 131 -5.25 5.68 -7.71
CA VAL A 131 -6.32 5.75 -8.71
C VAL A 131 -7.43 4.75 -8.40
N VAL A 132 -7.07 3.49 -8.14
CA VAL A 132 -8.03 2.44 -7.79
C VAL A 132 -8.74 2.76 -6.48
N ALA A 133 -8.00 3.17 -5.45
CA ALA A 133 -8.58 3.56 -4.17
C ALA A 133 -9.58 4.70 -4.32
N ALA A 134 -9.22 5.77 -5.03
CA ALA A 134 -10.10 6.90 -5.27
C ALA A 134 -11.40 6.49 -5.98
N LYS A 135 -11.30 5.63 -7.00
CA LYS A 135 -12.44 5.10 -7.74
C LYS A 135 -13.43 4.35 -6.83
N TYR A 136 -12.92 3.47 -5.95
CA TYR A 136 -13.76 2.61 -5.12
C TYR A 136 -14.18 3.23 -3.78
N MET A 137 -13.48 4.25 -3.30
CA MET A 137 -13.93 5.08 -2.17
C MET A 137 -15.05 6.04 -2.58
N GLY A 138 -14.94 6.61 -3.78
CA GLY A 138 -15.95 7.50 -4.34
C GLY A 138 -16.30 8.66 -3.40
N GLU A 139 -17.58 9.02 -3.37
CA GLU A 139 -18.10 10.10 -2.50
C GLU A 139 -18.14 9.73 -1.01
N ASN A 140 -18.06 8.44 -0.66
CA ASN A 140 -18.00 8.02 0.73
C ASN A 140 -16.70 8.47 1.41
N GLY A 141 -15.68 8.79 0.61
CA GLY A 141 -14.41 9.26 1.10
C GLY A 141 -13.56 8.15 1.72
N GLY A 142 -12.42 8.56 2.28
CA GLY A 142 -11.49 7.62 2.91
C GLY A 142 -10.11 8.18 3.14
N SER A 143 -9.15 7.29 3.37
CA SER A 143 -7.75 7.63 3.58
C SER A 143 -6.84 6.77 2.74
N ILE A 144 -5.93 7.39 1.97
CA ILE A 144 -4.90 6.71 1.19
C ILE A 144 -3.54 6.98 1.84
N ILE A 145 -2.83 5.91 2.20
CA ILE A 145 -1.54 5.97 2.86
C ILE A 145 -0.47 5.41 1.95
N ASN A 146 0.50 6.22 1.57
CA ASN A 146 1.63 5.83 0.75
C ASN A 146 2.89 5.63 1.61
N ILE A 147 3.46 4.43 1.62
CA ILE A 147 4.68 4.14 2.38
C ILE A 147 5.89 4.64 1.59
N SER A 148 6.45 5.76 2.02
CA SER A 148 7.68 6.33 1.51
C SER A 148 8.91 5.75 2.23
N SER A 149 10.00 6.49 2.27
CA SER A 149 11.25 6.07 2.94
C SER A 149 12.07 7.30 3.34
N THR A 150 12.92 7.17 4.34
CA THR A 150 13.97 8.15 4.64
C THR A 150 14.94 8.33 3.45
N SER A 151 15.06 7.32 2.60
CA SER A 151 15.82 7.39 1.34
C SER A 151 15.29 8.45 0.36
N SER A 152 14.04 8.87 0.48
CA SER A 152 13.44 9.93 -0.33
C SER A 152 14.10 11.30 -0.13
N LYS A 153 14.74 11.52 1.00
CA LYS A 153 15.38 12.78 1.35
C LYS A 153 16.85 12.85 0.92
N ASN A 154 17.43 11.72 0.52
CA ASN A 154 18.85 11.61 0.13
C ASN A 154 19.81 12.35 1.08
N MET A 155 19.57 12.23 2.39
CA MET A 155 20.36 12.91 3.42
C MET A 155 21.43 11.97 3.98
N GLY A 156 22.70 12.37 3.89
CA GLY A 156 23.83 11.70 4.52
C GLY A 156 24.97 11.33 3.56
N PRO A 157 26.20 11.11 4.08
CA PRO A 157 27.41 10.96 3.27
C PRO A 157 27.55 9.62 2.53
N ASN A 158 26.71 8.63 2.82
CA ASN A 158 26.83 7.27 2.27
C ASN A 158 25.56 6.80 1.54
N ILE A 159 24.88 7.72 0.83
CA ILE A 159 23.67 7.38 0.13
C ILE A 159 23.98 6.56 -1.11
N LYS A 160 23.74 5.25 -1.02
CA LYS A 160 23.86 4.31 -2.13
C LYS A 160 22.50 3.63 -2.31
N ASN A 161 21.48 4.41 -2.68
CA ASN A 161 20.10 3.93 -2.76
C ASN A 161 19.70 3.59 -4.20
N GLY A 162 20.59 3.75 -5.18
CA GLY A 162 20.27 3.55 -6.59
C GLY A 162 19.03 4.33 -7.00
N PRO A 163 18.14 3.78 -7.83
CA PRO A 163 16.90 4.42 -8.22
C PRO A 163 15.82 4.42 -7.12
N TYR A 164 16.00 3.64 -6.04
CA TYR A 164 15.02 3.53 -4.96
C TYR A 164 14.74 4.87 -4.26
N GLY A 165 15.77 5.62 -3.92
CA GLY A 165 15.62 6.95 -3.30
C GLY A 165 14.83 7.91 -4.18
N ALA A 166 15.10 7.92 -5.48
CA ALA A 166 14.37 8.72 -6.46
C ALA A 166 12.90 8.31 -6.54
N SER A 167 12.61 7.00 -6.57
CA SER A 167 11.24 6.50 -6.59
C SER A 167 10.45 6.88 -5.33
N LYS A 168 11.08 6.83 -4.15
CA LYS A 168 10.43 7.22 -2.90
C LYS A 168 10.26 8.74 -2.76
N ALA A 169 11.12 9.55 -3.37
CA ALA A 169 10.91 10.99 -3.49
C ALA A 169 9.72 11.32 -4.41
N ALA A 170 9.58 10.58 -5.52
CA ALA A 170 8.41 10.71 -6.40
C ALA A 170 7.10 10.37 -5.70
N ILE A 171 7.07 9.35 -4.82
CA ILE A 171 5.88 9.02 -4.01
C ILE A 171 5.46 10.20 -3.13
N ASN A 172 6.40 10.94 -2.53
CA ASN A 172 6.07 12.13 -1.74
C ASN A 172 5.38 13.20 -2.60
N SER A 173 5.87 13.43 -3.81
CA SER A 173 5.27 14.37 -4.78
C SER A 173 3.87 13.90 -5.21
N LEU A 174 3.72 12.62 -5.57
CA LEU A 174 2.40 12.04 -5.92
C LEU A 174 1.41 12.20 -4.77
N THR A 175 1.83 11.94 -3.54
CA THR A 175 0.97 12.07 -2.36
C THR A 175 0.45 13.49 -2.20
N ALA A 176 1.31 14.51 -2.36
CA ALA A 176 0.90 15.90 -2.30
C ALA A 176 -0.11 16.25 -3.41
N THR A 177 0.12 15.78 -4.65
CA THR A 177 -0.79 16.02 -5.78
C THR A 177 -2.15 15.38 -5.52
N PHE A 178 -2.20 14.09 -5.20
CA PHE A 178 -3.46 13.40 -4.91
C PHE A 178 -4.22 14.01 -3.74
N SER A 179 -3.52 14.51 -2.69
CA SER A 179 -4.17 15.16 -1.56
C SER A 179 -4.93 16.43 -1.95
N HIS A 180 -4.47 17.16 -2.97
CA HIS A 180 -5.17 18.31 -3.52
C HIS A 180 -6.32 17.92 -4.43
N GLU A 181 -6.13 16.91 -5.27
CA GLU A 181 -7.14 16.47 -6.25
C GLU A 181 -8.32 15.78 -5.58
N LEU A 182 -8.09 15.03 -4.51
CA LEU A 182 -9.10 14.18 -3.87
C LEU A 182 -9.77 14.82 -2.65
N ALA A 183 -9.26 15.98 -2.19
CA ALA A 183 -9.89 16.71 -1.08
C ALA A 183 -11.28 17.25 -1.51
N PRO A 184 -12.22 17.37 -0.55
CA PRO A 184 -12.12 17.05 0.87
C PRO A 184 -12.48 15.61 1.23
N HIS A 185 -12.92 14.80 0.26
CA HIS A 185 -13.51 13.47 0.54
C HIS A 185 -12.46 12.41 0.89
N ILE A 186 -11.30 12.43 0.21
CA ILE A 186 -10.21 11.46 0.43
C ILE A 186 -8.95 12.24 0.83
N ARG A 187 -8.29 11.75 1.87
CA ARG A 187 -7.05 12.33 2.38
C ARG A 187 -5.87 11.37 2.23
#